data_9fe6852e656bec7425d0d83ebb4b606b
#
_entry.id   9fe6852e656bec7425d0d83ebb4b606b
#
_cell.length_a   1.000
_cell.length_b   1.000
_cell.length_c   1.000
_cell.angle_alpha   90.00
_cell.angle_beta   90.00
_cell.angle_gamma   90.00
#
_symmetry.space_group_name_H-M   'P 1'
#
loop_
_entity.id
_entity.type
_entity.pdbx_description
1 polymer ?
#
loop_
_entity_poly.entity_id
_entity_poly.type
_entity_poly.pdbx_seq_one_letter_code
_entity_poly.pdbx_strand_id
1 'polypeptide(L)'
;MIDFQLPRLSDKPWVDDLLRQANYRGCEYNFTNLYAWSPAYDQRIARVDGFLVTHLCGSLGCSYIYPAGQGDVAPVIRAMERDAAERDKPFRMVCLTPRQVEEMEALFPGEFHFEADRDGFDYLYEIDRLADLTGKKLHAKRNHINRFMENNPSWTYEEITPETLPACLEMDKEWYRRSMVREGLAEERDLGDEGRALRLAMEHYHELGLE
;
A
#
# COMPACT_ATOMS: atom_id res chain seq x y z
N MET A 1 6.16 1.81 25.61
CA MET A 1 5.13 1.79 24.51
C MET A 1 5.52 2.82 23.47
N ILE A 2 5.50 2.45 22.18
CA ILE A 2 5.75 3.40 21.08
C ILE A 2 4.54 4.32 20.90
N ASP A 3 4.79 5.61 20.70
CA ASP A 3 3.74 6.62 20.52
C ASP A 3 3.32 6.68 19.04
N PHE A 4 2.40 5.81 18.66
CA PHE A 4 1.86 5.73 17.31
C PHE A 4 0.74 6.73 17.08
N GLN A 5 0.78 7.41 15.93
CA GLN A 5 -0.26 8.34 15.49
C GLN A 5 -0.78 7.99 14.09
N LEU A 6 -2.00 8.40 13.78
CA LEU A 6 -2.51 8.31 12.42
C LEU A 6 -1.66 9.20 11.50
N PRO A 7 -1.32 8.73 10.28
CA PRO A 7 -0.60 9.55 9.31
C PRO A 7 -1.37 10.83 8.99
N ARG A 8 -0.67 11.96 8.94
CA ARG A 8 -1.19 13.26 8.52
C ARG A 8 -0.42 13.74 7.30
N LEU A 9 -1.00 14.56 6.46
CA LEU A 9 -0.29 15.13 5.30
C LEU A 9 1.01 15.84 5.69
N SER A 10 1.04 16.46 6.86
CA SER A 10 2.26 17.07 7.43
C SER A 10 3.38 16.09 7.73
N ASP A 11 3.09 14.79 7.82
CA ASP A 11 4.09 13.76 8.07
C ASP A 11 4.80 13.32 6.77
N LYS A 12 4.20 13.61 5.61
CA LYS A 12 4.72 13.17 4.30
C LYS A 12 6.22 13.47 4.10
N PRO A 13 6.73 14.68 4.41
CA PRO A 13 8.13 14.98 4.13
C PRO A 13 9.12 14.07 4.88
N TRP A 14 8.90 13.81 6.17
CA TRP A 14 9.80 12.98 6.95
C TRP A 14 9.61 11.48 6.66
N VAL A 15 8.38 11.05 6.34
CA VAL A 15 8.09 9.66 5.95
C VAL A 15 8.74 9.35 4.61
N ASP A 16 8.53 10.21 3.60
CA ASP A 16 9.13 10.04 2.28
C ASP A 16 10.66 10.03 2.33
N ASP A 17 11.26 10.82 3.23
CA ASP A 17 12.71 10.80 3.41
C ASP A 17 13.21 9.46 3.92
N LEU A 18 12.58 8.88 4.94
CA LEU A 18 12.94 7.57 5.47
C LEU A 18 12.63 6.43 4.49
N LEU A 19 11.52 6.49 3.77
CA LEU A 19 11.20 5.53 2.72
C LEU A 19 12.22 5.55 1.58
N ARG A 20 12.67 6.74 1.16
CA ARG A 20 13.71 6.90 0.15
C ARG A 20 15.05 6.34 0.61
N GLN A 21 15.42 6.56 1.88
CA GLN A 21 16.64 5.99 2.47
C GLN A 21 16.59 4.46 2.51
N ALA A 22 15.47 3.87 2.90
CA ALA A 22 15.27 2.43 2.94
C ALA A 22 15.25 1.80 1.54
N ASN A 23 14.73 2.53 0.54
CA ASN A 23 14.62 2.10 -0.86
C ASN A 23 13.94 0.72 -1.04
N TYR A 24 12.93 0.44 -0.22
CA TYR A 24 12.10 -0.77 -0.35
C TYR A 24 11.06 -0.61 -1.46
N ARG A 25 10.64 -1.71 -2.08
CA ARG A 25 9.80 -1.71 -3.29
C ARG A 25 8.36 -2.19 -3.07
N GLY A 26 8.02 -2.64 -1.88
CA GLY A 26 6.64 -3.04 -1.55
C GLY A 26 5.69 -1.84 -1.57
N CYS A 27 4.43 -2.06 -1.91
CA CYS A 27 3.42 -1.00 -1.94
C CYS A 27 3.17 -0.39 -0.55
N GLU A 28 3.50 -1.09 0.52
CA GLU A 28 3.43 -0.63 1.91
C GLU A 28 4.41 0.51 2.20
N TYR A 29 5.47 0.63 1.40
CA TYR A 29 6.51 1.64 1.57
C TYR A 29 6.24 2.88 0.70
N ASN A 30 5.01 3.36 0.75
CA ASN A 30 4.54 4.54 0.03
C ASN A 30 3.64 5.38 0.94
N PHE A 31 3.91 6.69 1.06
CA PHE A 31 3.14 7.55 1.95
C PHE A 31 1.66 7.60 1.59
N THR A 32 1.32 7.60 0.30
CA THR A 32 -0.08 7.61 -0.16
C THR A 32 -0.84 6.40 0.38
N ASN A 33 -0.24 5.19 0.31
CA ASN A 33 -0.86 4.00 0.86
C ASN A 33 -0.95 4.06 2.39
N LEU A 34 0.12 4.50 3.08
CA LEU A 34 0.09 4.68 4.54
C LEU A 34 -1.03 5.62 4.96
N TYR A 35 -1.28 6.69 4.21
CA TYR A 35 -2.29 7.69 4.50
C TYR A 35 -3.69 7.22 4.11
N ALA A 36 -3.89 6.80 2.87
CA ALA A 36 -5.20 6.49 2.31
C ALA A 36 -5.85 5.24 2.96
N TRP A 37 -5.05 4.24 3.30
CA TRP A 37 -5.53 3.01 3.94
C TRP A 37 -5.56 3.08 5.47
N SER A 38 -5.10 4.17 6.08
CA SER A 38 -5.06 4.29 7.53
C SER A 38 -6.43 4.12 8.21
N PRO A 39 -7.56 4.59 7.62
CA PRO A 39 -8.86 4.37 8.24
C PRO A 39 -9.35 2.91 8.21
N ALA A 40 -8.95 2.14 7.17
CA ALA A 40 -9.38 0.76 6.98
C ALA A 40 -8.65 -0.21 7.91
N TYR A 41 -7.35 0.02 8.11
CA TYR A 41 -6.48 -0.89 8.88
C TYR A 41 -6.01 -0.32 10.21
N ASP A 42 -6.60 0.76 10.72
CA ASP A 42 -6.07 1.53 11.86
C ASP A 42 -4.55 1.68 11.75
N GLN A 43 -4.09 2.01 10.54
CA GLN A 43 -2.67 2.09 10.22
C GLN A 43 -2.08 3.34 10.84
N ARG A 44 -1.05 3.15 11.66
CA ARG A 44 -0.41 4.19 12.46
C ARG A 44 1.08 4.18 12.22
N ILE A 45 1.69 5.34 12.36
CA ILE A 45 3.12 5.55 12.16
C ILE A 45 3.77 6.14 13.40
N ALA A 46 5.05 5.81 13.57
CA ALA A 46 5.92 6.43 14.59
C ALA A 46 7.33 6.55 14.04
N ARG A 47 8.11 7.48 14.60
CA ARG A 47 9.56 7.58 14.36
C ARG A 47 10.30 7.00 15.57
N VAL A 48 11.07 5.94 15.34
CA VAL A 48 11.83 5.25 16.39
C VAL A 48 13.29 5.13 15.94
N ASP A 49 14.20 5.75 16.67
CA ASP A 49 15.66 5.69 16.41
C ASP A 49 16.06 5.96 14.95
N GLY A 50 15.38 6.92 14.31
CA GLY A 50 15.64 7.28 12.91
C GLY A 50 14.92 6.40 11.88
N PHE A 51 14.11 5.46 12.29
CA PHE A 51 13.30 4.62 11.40
C PHE A 51 11.82 5.01 11.44
N LEU A 52 11.14 4.86 10.32
CA LEU A 52 9.70 4.78 10.24
C LEU A 52 9.25 3.40 10.70
N VAL A 53 8.44 3.35 11.73
CA VAL A 53 7.76 2.14 12.20
C VAL A 53 6.27 2.28 11.91
N THR A 54 5.71 1.28 11.24
CA THR A 54 4.28 1.22 10.92
C THR A 54 3.63 0.08 11.70
N HIS A 55 2.51 0.39 12.34
CA HIS A 55 1.66 -0.55 13.05
C HIS A 55 0.26 -0.52 12.42
N LEU A 56 -0.33 -1.65 12.19
CA LEU A 56 -1.65 -1.79 11.59
C LEU A 56 -2.47 -2.85 12.32
N CYS A 57 -3.77 -2.66 12.37
CA CYS A 57 -4.72 -3.62 12.93
C CYS A 57 -5.87 -3.87 11.95
N GLY A 58 -6.15 -5.11 11.68
CA GLY A 58 -7.24 -5.54 10.80
C GLY A 58 -7.94 -6.79 11.35
N SER A 59 -8.72 -7.44 10.51
CA SER A 59 -9.45 -8.66 10.85
C SER A 59 -8.58 -9.83 11.33
N LEU A 60 -7.31 -9.85 10.91
CA LEU A 60 -6.33 -10.87 11.28
C LEU A 60 -5.50 -10.49 12.53
N GLY A 61 -5.86 -9.43 13.22
CA GLY A 61 -5.16 -8.90 14.38
C GLY A 61 -4.23 -7.73 14.06
N CYS A 62 -3.32 -7.42 14.99
CA CYS A 62 -2.37 -6.32 14.83
C CYS A 62 -1.01 -6.84 14.38
N SER A 63 -0.32 -6.05 13.57
CA SER A 63 0.99 -6.38 12.99
C SER A 63 1.83 -5.11 12.79
N TYR A 64 3.12 -5.31 12.57
CA TYR A 64 4.05 -4.27 12.19
C TYR A 64 4.55 -4.54 10.76
N ILE A 65 4.93 -3.48 10.06
CA ILE A 65 5.70 -3.57 8.81
C ILE A 65 7.19 -3.44 9.19
N TYR A 66 8.08 -4.09 8.41
CA TYR A 66 9.52 -3.99 8.64
C TYR A 66 9.97 -2.52 8.62
N PRO A 67 10.77 -2.05 9.60
CA PRO A 67 11.10 -0.63 9.73
C PRO A 67 11.81 -0.06 8.51
N ALA A 68 11.42 1.13 8.08
CA ALA A 68 12.05 1.81 6.94
C ALA A 68 12.96 2.96 7.42
N GLY A 69 14.22 2.91 7.03
CA GLY A 69 15.25 3.87 7.42
C GLY A 69 16.64 3.32 7.11
N GLN A 70 17.65 3.92 7.73
CA GLN A 70 19.04 3.45 7.63
C GLN A 70 19.67 3.38 9.02
N GLY A 71 20.51 2.38 9.24
CA GLY A 71 21.25 2.17 10.48
C GLY A 71 21.05 0.77 11.04
N ASP A 72 21.30 0.62 12.35
CA ASP A 72 21.08 -0.62 13.07
C ASP A 72 19.58 -0.80 13.38
N VAL A 73 18.95 -1.75 12.71
CA VAL A 73 17.50 -2.03 12.86
C VAL A 73 17.21 -2.90 14.10
N ALA A 74 18.20 -3.60 14.65
CA ALA A 74 17.98 -4.54 15.74
C ALA A 74 17.36 -3.88 17.00
N PRO A 75 17.83 -2.72 17.49
CA PRO A 75 17.17 -2.02 18.60
C PRO A 75 15.72 -1.64 18.33
N VAL A 76 15.40 -1.27 17.06
CA VAL A 76 14.06 -0.90 16.64
C VAL A 76 13.12 -2.11 16.68
N ILE A 77 13.55 -3.26 16.15
CA ILE A 77 12.80 -4.53 16.25
C ILE A 77 12.53 -4.88 17.71
N ARG A 78 13.55 -4.78 18.58
CA ARG A 78 13.35 -5.02 20.03
C ARG A 78 12.40 -4.01 20.69
N ALA A 79 12.35 -2.78 20.21
CA ALA A 79 11.37 -1.80 20.68
C ALA A 79 9.94 -2.16 20.25
N MET A 80 9.77 -2.66 19.02
CA MET A 80 8.48 -3.15 18.50
C MET A 80 8.00 -4.40 19.26
N GLU A 81 8.88 -5.35 19.59
CA GLU A 81 8.53 -6.51 20.43
C GLU A 81 8.04 -6.09 21.82
N ARG A 82 8.76 -5.15 22.46
CA ARG A 82 8.34 -4.60 23.76
C ARG A 82 6.99 -3.89 23.65
N ASP A 83 6.77 -3.12 22.59
CA ASP A 83 5.50 -2.44 22.34
C ASP A 83 4.34 -3.43 22.18
N ALA A 84 4.53 -4.53 21.44
CA ALA A 84 3.55 -5.59 21.31
C ALA A 84 3.21 -6.24 22.66
N ALA A 85 4.23 -6.55 23.46
CA ALA A 85 4.06 -7.12 24.79
C ALA A 85 3.32 -6.18 25.74
N GLU A 86 3.64 -4.88 25.73
CA GLU A 86 2.96 -3.85 26.54
C GLU A 86 1.49 -3.64 26.13
N ARG A 87 1.13 -4.00 24.90
CA ARG A 87 -0.26 -4.00 24.37
C ARG A 87 -0.98 -5.33 24.61
N ASP A 88 -0.32 -6.31 25.23
CA ASP A 88 -0.84 -7.67 25.39
C ASP A 88 -1.20 -8.31 24.02
N LYS A 89 -0.30 -8.17 23.06
CA LYS A 89 -0.44 -8.72 21.70
C LYS A 89 0.79 -9.54 21.32
N PRO A 90 0.62 -10.61 20.53
CA PRO A 90 1.75 -11.31 19.96
C PRO A 90 2.51 -10.38 19.01
N PHE A 91 3.85 -10.44 19.05
CA PHE A 91 4.65 -9.73 18.05
C PHE A 91 4.52 -10.41 16.70
N ARG A 92 4.12 -9.65 15.70
CA ARG A 92 3.94 -10.12 14.33
C ARG A 92 4.38 -9.02 13.36
N MET A 93 5.17 -9.40 12.36
CA MET A 93 5.47 -8.56 11.20
C MET A 93 4.87 -9.18 9.94
N VAL A 94 4.50 -8.32 9.00
CA VAL A 94 3.94 -8.69 7.69
C VAL A 94 4.70 -7.97 6.58
N CYS A 95 4.50 -8.41 5.34
CA CYS A 95 5.06 -7.79 4.13
C CYS A 95 6.60 -7.79 4.08
N LEU A 96 7.25 -8.80 4.70
CA LEU A 96 8.70 -8.94 4.63
C LEU A 96 9.12 -9.53 3.28
N THR A 97 10.10 -8.90 2.67
CA THR A 97 10.79 -9.44 1.49
C THR A 97 11.77 -10.55 1.89
N PRO A 98 12.17 -11.45 0.97
CA PRO A 98 13.20 -12.47 1.27
C PRO A 98 14.47 -11.88 1.86
N ARG A 99 14.94 -10.71 1.39
CA ARG A 99 16.11 -10.02 1.92
C ARG A 99 15.94 -9.59 3.38
N GLN A 100 14.76 -9.09 3.73
CA GLN A 100 14.46 -8.71 5.12
C GLN A 100 14.35 -9.94 6.04
N VAL A 101 13.86 -11.06 5.52
CA VAL A 101 13.87 -12.34 6.24
C VAL A 101 15.31 -12.80 6.50
N GLU A 102 16.20 -12.76 5.51
CA GLU A 102 17.62 -13.08 5.66
C GLU A 102 18.30 -12.17 6.71
N GLU A 103 17.99 -10.87 6.70
CA GLU A 103 18.50 -9.91 7.67
C GLU A 103 18.00 -10.22 9.09
N MET A 104 16.71 -10.54 9.25
CA MET A 104 16.11 -10.94 10.53
C MET A 104 16.76 -12.24 11.08
N GLU A 105 16.96 -13.24 10.22
CA GLU A 105 17.63 -14.49 10.63
C GLU A 105 19.09 -14.26 11.04
N ALA A 106 19.79 -13.32 10.39
CA ALA A 106 21.16 -12.97 10.76
C ALA A 106 21.24 -12.22 12.11
N LEU A 107 20.28 -11.31 12.36
CA LEU A 107 20.23 -10.53 13.60
C LEU A 107 19.68 -11.32 14.80
N PHE A 108 18.76 -12.24 14.56
CA PHE A 108 18.01 -12.95 15.58
C PHE A 108 17.90 -14.45 15.25
N PRO A 109 19.02 -15.20 15.22
CA PRO A 109 19.03 -16.58 14.74
C PRO A 109 18.06 -17.49 15.48
N GLY A 110 17.07 -18.03 14.78
CA GLY A 110 16.11 -19.00 15.33
C GLY A 110 15.08 -18.40 16.30
N GLU A 111 15.01 -17.08 16.47
CA GLU A 111 14.04 -16.44 17.36
C GLU A 111 12.66 -16.26 16.71
N PHE A 112 12.59 -16.14 15.39
CA PHE A 112 11.37 -15.90 14.66
C PHE A 112 11.02 -17.06 13.73
N HIS A 113 9.72 -17.24 13.51
CA HIS A 113 9.19 -18.14 12.49
C HIS A 113 8.70 -17.31 11.30
N PHE A 114 9.08 -17.72 10.08
CA PHE A 114 8.69 -17.05 8.84
C PHE A 114 7.80 -17.95 7.98
N GLU A 115 6.73 -17.39 7.50
CA GLU A 115 5.76 -18.06 6.62
C GLU A 115 5.56 -17.23 5.34
N ALA A 116 5.67 -17.88 4.19
CA ALA A 116 5.44 -17.21 2.92
C ALA A 116 3.94 -17.17 2.61
N ASP A 117 3.41 -15.94 2.50
CA ASP A 117 2.03 -15.70 2.06
C ASP A 117 2.02 -15.40 0.56
N ARG A 118 1.65 -16.39 -0.25
CA ARG A 118 1.65 -16.25 -1.71
C ARG A 118 0.62 -15.24 -2.22
N ASP A 119 -0.48 -15.07 -1.51
CA ASP A 119 -1.56 -14.15 -1.91
C ASP A 119 -1.17 -12.68 -1.69
N GLY A 120 -0.22 -12.42 -0.79
CA GLY A 120 0.36 -11.11 -0.55
C GLY A 120 1.54 -10.73 -1.47
N PHE A 121 1.84 -11.50 -2.53
CA PHE A 121 2.97 -11.21 -3.40
C PHE A 121 2.65 -10.16 -4.44
N ASP A 122 3.55 -9.17 -4.59
CA ASP A 122 3.49 -8.18 -5.66
C ASP A 122 3.85 -8.76 -7.03
N TYR A 123 3.22 -8.23 -8.08
CA TYR A 123 3.57 -8.51 -9.47
C TYR A 123 4.66 -7.53 -9.94
N LEU A 124 5.85 -8.05 -10.26
CA LEU A 124 6.94 -7.25 -10.80
C LEU A 124 7.06 -7.45 -12.32
N TYR A 125 7.14 -6.35 -13.04
CA TYR A 125 7.32 -6.32 -14.49
C TYR A 125 8.49 -5.44 -14.87
N GLU A 126 9.26 -5.88 -15.86
CA GLU A 126 10.21 -4.99 -16.55
C GLU A 126 9.41 -3.93 -17.32
N ILE A 127 9.73 -2.66 -17.12
CA ILE A 127 8.94 -1.54 -17.67
C ILE A 127 8.88 -1.56 -19.19
N ASP A 128 10.01 -1.84 -19.89
CA ASP A 128 10.07 -1.92 -21.34
C ASP A 128 9.18 -3.06 -21.88
N ARG A 129 9.18 -4.21 -21.20
CA ARG A 129 8.31 -5.33 -21.58
C ARG A 129 6.84 -5.04 -21.40
N LEU A 130 6.50 -4.24 -20.40
CA LEU A 130 5.12 -3.85 -20.15
C LEU A 130 4.67 -2.75 -21.13
N ALA A 131 5.56 -1.84 -21.50
CA ALA A 131 5.30 -0.80 -22.50
C ALA A 131 5.12 -1.39 -23.91
N ASP A 132 6.05 -2.25 -24.34
CA ASP A 132 6.04 -2.85 -25.69
C ASP A 132 5.11 -4.06 -25.79
N LEU A 133 4.77 -4.71 -24.67
CA LEU A 133 4.00 -5.94 -24.58
C LEU A 133 4.53 -7.06 -25.48
N THR A 134 5.84 -7.17 -25.64
CA THR A 134 6.47 -8.14 -26.55
C THR A 134 6.34 -9.59 -26.05
N GLY A 135 6.34 -10.52 -27.00
CA GLY A 135 6.37 -11.97 -26.77
C GLY A 135 4.98 -12.62 -26.57
N LYS A 136 4.98 -13.96 -26.57
CA LYS A 136 3.76 -14.79 -26.52
C LYS A 136 2.98 -14.62 -25.21
N LYS A 137 3.67 -14.45 -24.09
CA LYS A 137 3.03 -14.35 -22.76
C LYS A 137 2.14 -13.11 -22.63
N LEU A 138 2.45 -12.03 -23.37
CA LEU A 138 1.71 -10.77 -23.33
C LEU A 138 0.71 -10.61 -24.48
N HIS A 139 0.53 -11.65 -25.33
CA HIS A 139 -0.40 -11.60 -26.47
C HIS A 139 -1.83 -11.27 -26.05
N ALA A 140 -2.33 -11.85 -24.96
CA ALA A 140 -3.66 -11.55 -24.44
C ALA A 140 -3.81 -10.06 -24.06
N LYS A 141 -2.78 -9.44 -23.48
CA LYS A 141 -2.80 -8.02 -23.14
C LYS A 141 -2.88 -7.13 -24.38
N ARG A 142 -2.10 -7.44 -25.45
CA ARG A 142 -2.22 -6.73 -26.74
C ARG A 142 -3.63 -6.85 -27.34
N ASN A 143 -4.24 -8.03 -27.26
CA ASN A 143 -5.60 -8.22 -27.76
C ASN A 143 -6.63 -7.38 -26.97
N HIS A 144 -6.45 -7.22 -25.66
CA HIS A 144 -7.30 -6.32 -24.87
C HIS A 144 -7.16 -4.87 -25.31
N ILE A 145 -5.94 -4.39 -25.54
CA ILE A 145 -5.67 -3.05 -26.02
C ILE A 145 -6.29 -2.82 -27.40
N ASN A 146 -6.07 -3.76 -28.35
CA ASN A 146 -6.64 -3.64 -29.68
C ASN A 146 -8.17 -3.56 -29.64
N ARG A 147 -8.80 -4.42 -28.84
CA ARG A 147 -10.28 -4.38 -28.65
C ARG A 147 -10.74 -3.06 -28.01
N PHE A 148 -9.98 -2.53 -27.05
CA PHE A 148 -10.29 -1.23 -26.47
C PHE A 148 -10.26 -0.14 -27.54
N MET A 149 -9.22 -0.07 -28.35
CA MET A 149 -9.05 0.92 -29.42
C MET A 149 -10.14 0.79 -30.49
N GLU A 150 -10.50 -0.44 -30.88
CA GLU A 150 -11.59 -0.70 -31.82
C GLU A 150 -12.94 -0.22 -31.30
N ASN A 151 -13.22 -0.45 -30.01
CA ASN A 151 -14.50 -0.07 -29.40
C ASN A 151 -14.56 1.43 -29.00
N ASN A 152 -13.42 2.09 -28.87
CA ASN A 152 -13.30 3.47 -28.40
C ASN A 152 -12.39 4.28 -29.34
N PRO A 153 -12.76 4.50 -30.62
CA PRO A 153 -11.87 5.12 -31.60
C PRO A 153 -11.53 6.59 -31.31
N SER A 154 -12.30 7.23 -30.41
CA SER A 154 -12.11 8.62 -30.00
C SER A 154 -11.59 8.75 -28.57
N TRP A 155 -10.92 7.71 -28.04
CA TRP A 155 -10.37 7.80 -26.70
C TRP A 155 -9.25 8.85 -26.63
N THR A 156 -9.16 9.52 -25.49
CA THR A 156 -8.09 10.48 -25.17
C THR A 156 -7.48 10.10 -23.84
N TYR A 157 -6.21 10.47 -23.65
CA TYR A 157 -5.54 10.42 -22.34
C TYR A 157 -5.37 11.85 -21.86
N GLU A 158 -5.83 12.13 -20.65
CA GLU A 158 -5.79 13.45 -20.05
C GLU A 158 -5.29 13.33 -18.61
N GLU A 159 -4.52 14.31 -18.17
CA GLU A 159 -4.09 14.40 -16.78
C GLU A 159 -5.29 14.71 -15.88
N ILE A 160 -5.25 14.20 -14.63
CA ILE A 160 -6.23 14.56 -13.63
C ILE A 160 -5.91 15.97 -13.12
N THR A 161 -6.83 16.88 -13.32
CA THR A 161 -6.76 18.27 -12.86
C THR A 161 -7.88 18.54 -11.85
N PRO A 162 -7.84 19.67 -11.12
CA PRO A 162 -8.96 20.06 -10.25
C PRO A 162 -10.32 20.10 -10.97
N GLU A 163 -10.33 20.40 -12.28
CA GLU A 163 -11.53 20.45 -13.10
C GLU A 163 -12.02 19.06 -13.49
N THR A 164 -11.12 18.10 -13.74
CA THR A 164 -11.49 16.73 -14.16
C THR A 164 -11.66 15.77 -12.97
N LEU A 165 -11.07 16.07 -11.81
CA LEU A 165 -11.16 15.25 -10.60
C LEU A 165 -12.61 14.89 -10.19
N PRO A 166 -13.60 15.80 -10.21
CA PRO A 166 -14.98 15.45 -9.90
C PRO A 166 -15.55 14.36 -10.81
N ALA A 167 -15.19 14.36 -12.10
CA ALA A 167 -15.63 13.33 -13.05
C ALA A 167 -15.03 11.97 -12.74
N CYS A 168 -13.78 11.92 -12.27
CA CYS A 168 -13.13 10.69 -11.82
C CYS A 168 -13.87 10.09 -10.61
N LEU A 169 -14.22 10.92 -9.62
CA LEU A 169 -15.00 10.49 -8.45
C LEU A 169 -16.40 9.99 -8.79
N GLU A 170 -17.08 10.63 -9.73
CA GLU A 170 -18.40 10.16 -10.20
C GLU A 170 -18.28 8.84 -10.99
N MET A 171 -17.25 8.68 -11.81
CA MET A 171 -16.97 7.42 -12.50
C MET A 171 -16.74 6.28 -11.51
N ASP A 172 -15.97 6.51 -10.45
CA ASP A 172 -15.71 5.53 -9.38
C ASP A 172 -17.02 5.08 -8.70
N LYS A 173 -17.86 6.02 -8.29
CA LYS A 173 -19.18 5.73 -7.70
C LYS A 173 -20.04 4.89 -8.64
N GLU A 174 -20.10 5.24 -9.93
CA GLU A 174 -20.89 4.51 -10.90
C GLU A 174 -20.32 3.09 -11.12
N TRP A 175 -18.99 2.95 -11.11
CA TRP A 175 -18.33 1.64 -11.21
C TRP A 175 -18.69 0.74 -10.02
N TYR A 176 -18.63 1.26 -8.79
CA TYR A 176 -19.05 0.53 -7.59
C TYR A 176 -20.53 0.16 -7.65
N ARG A 177 -21.42 1.10 -8.03
CA ARG A 177 -22.84 0.83 -8.17
C ARG A 177 -23.12 -0.31 -9.14
N ARG A 178 -22.48 -0.30 -10.31
CA ARG A 178 -22.64 -1.38 -11.31
C ARG A 178 -22.09 -2.72 -10.82
N SER A 179 -20.99 -2.72 -10.10
CA SER A 179 -20.39 -3.93 -9.52
C SER A 179 -21.33 -4.54 -8.49
N MET A 180 -21.89 -3.73 -7.59
CA MET A 180 -22.85 -4.16 -6.57
C MET A 180 -24.11 -4.79 -7.19
N VAL A 181 -24.69 -4.15 -8.20
CA VAL A 181 -25.87 -4.68 -8.92
C VAL A 181 -25.54 -6.03 -9.58
N ARG A 182 -24.35 -6.16 -10.18
CA ARG A 182 -23.93 -7.42 -10.82
C ARG A 182 -23.77 -8.55 -9.80
N GLU A 183 -23.36 -8.24 -8.57
CA GLU A 183 -23.16 -9.20 -7.48
C GLU A 183 -24.44 -9.45 -6.65
N GLY A 184 -25.56 -8.81 -7.00
CA GLY A 184 -26.83 -8.95 -6.30
C GLY A 184 -26.83 -8.37 -4.89
N LEU A 185 -25.92 -7.42 -4.60
CA LEU A 185 -25.83 -6.73 -3.32
C LEU A 185 -26.73 -5.49 -3.32
N ALA A 186 -27.28 -5.16 -2.15
CA ALA A 186 -28.15 -3.98 -2.03
C ALA A 186 -27.38 -2.68 -2.33
N GLU A 187 -28.02 -1.74 -3.03
CA GLU A 187 -27.42 -0.45 -3.45
C GLU A 187 -26.93 0.45 -2.30
N GLU A 188 -27.33 0.16 -1.06
CA GLU A 188 -27.00 0.97 0.13
C GLU A 188 -25.70 0.52 0.85
N ARG A 189 -24.92 -0.42 0.33
CA ARG A 189 -23.63 -0.71 0.92
C ARG A 189 -22.68 0.45 0.69
N ASP A 190 -22.20 1.02 1.78
CA ASP A 190 -21.12 1.99 1.81
C ASP A 190 -19.95 1.51 0.92
N LEU A 191 -19.30 2.45 0.24
CA LEU A 191 -18.07 2.20 -0.49
C LEU A 191 -17.15 1.40 0.44
N GLY A 192 -16.74 0.20 0.04
CA GLY A 192 -15.81 -0.62 0.81
C GLY A 192 -14.52 0.13 1.16
N ASP A 193 -13.63 -0.51 1.86
CA ASP A 193 -12.35 0.10 2.27
C ASP A 193 -11.56 0.68 1.08
N GLU A 194 -11.61 0.03 -0.09
CA GLU A 194 -11.02 0.54 -1.34
C GLU A 194 -11.59 1.88 -1.78
N GLY A 195 -12.92 2.01 -1.81
CA GLY A 195 -13.58 3.25 -2.24
C GLY A 195 -13.32 4.40 -1.27
N ARG A 196 -13.20 4.10 0.04
CA ARG A 196 -12.80 5.10 1.04
C ARG A 196 -11.35 5.55 0.85
N ALA A 197 -10.43 4.60 0.63
CA ALA A 197 -9.03 4.88 0.39
C ALA A 197 -8.82 5.68 -0.90
N LEU A 198 -9.50 5.29 -2.00
CA LEU A 198 -9.44 6.03 -3.25
C LEU A 198 -9.97 7.46 -3.10
N ARG A 199 -11.12 7.64 -2.44
CA ARG A 199 -11.67 8.98 -2.20
C ARG A 199 -10.71 9.84 -1.41
N LEU A 200 -10.13 9.31 -0.32
CA LEU A 200 -9.17 10.04 0.51
C LEU A 200 -7.92 10.43 -0.29
N ALA A 201 -7.41 9.53 -1.14
CA ALA A 201 -6.31 9.83 -2.05
C ALA A 201 -6.67 10.93 -3.07
N MET A 202 -7.86 10.88 -3.66
CA MET A 202 -8.32 11.87 -4.62
C MET A 202 -8.60 13.24 -4.00
N GLU A 203 -9.14 13.30 -2.78
CA GLU A 203 -9.36 14.55 -2.04
C GLU A 203 -8.04 15.30 -1.75
N HIS A 204 -6.93 14.58 -1.68
CA HIS A 204 -5.59 15.11 -1.42
C HIS A 204 -4.62 14.84 -2.58
N TYR A 205 -5.15 14.81 -3.81
CA TYR A 205 -4.42 14.42 -5.01
C TYR A 205 -3.09 15.18 -5.17
N HIS A 206 -3.12 16.49 -5.01
CA HIS A 206 -1.94 17.35 -5.18
C HIS A 206 -0.97 17.25 -3.99
N GLU A 207 -1.47 17.23 -2.76
CA GLU A 207 -0.64 17.12 -1.56
C GLU A 207 0.08 15.77 -1.49
N LEU A 208 -0.56 14.72 -1.99
CA LEU A 208 0.03 13.39 -2.08
C LEU A 208 1.03 13.27 -3.24
N GLY A 209 0.97 14.17 -4.24
CA GLY A 209 1.83 14.14 -5.42
C GLY A 209 1.44 13.01 -6.37
N LEU A 210 0.14 12.78 -6.56
CA LEU A 210 -0.37 11.81 -7.52
C LEU A 210 -0.36 12.39 -8.93
N GLU A 211 -0.08 11.54 -9.94
CA GLU A 211 -0.05 11.88 -11.37
C GLU A 211 -0.97 10.94 -12.18
#